data_c1d54dfc1a8411bdb79798feab71998e
#
_entry.id   c1d54dfc1a8411bdb79798feab71998e
#
_cell.length_a   1.000
_cell.length_b   1.000
_cell.length_c   1.000
_cell.angle_alpha   90.00
_cell.angle_beta   90.00
_cell.angle_gamma   90.00
#
_symmetry.space_group_name_H-M   'P 1'
#
loop_
_entity.id
_entity.type
_entity.pdbx_description
1 polymer ?
#
loop_
_entity_poly.entity_id
_entity_poly.type
_entity_poly.pdbx_seq_one_letter_code
_entity_poly.pdbx_strand_id
1 'polypeptide(L)'
;FNAEKEVTWSKGPWLFLECYLYRLIHTYFVATKDPFWVKFDVFEALKTQTFKQSEFGVLELCKRYENLSEQLGSADDEVLQLLFSEFIDISLWGNATDLSLLAGNVTLEDIKSVQGAEVRKKNEEKILVNDLPKTWKHLQSIKSSSKRIDVVLDNSGFELFTDLVLALFLLDAKLISNFHI
;
A
#
# COMPACT_ATOMS: atom_id res chain seq x y z
N PHE A 1 -11.78 -29.78 6.61
CA PHE A 1 -12.18 -29.23 5.31
C PHE A 1 -12.70 -30.34 4.39
N ASN A 2 -11.93 -31.38 4.18
CA ASN A 2 -12.36 -32.52 3.32
C ASN A 2 -13.50 -33.36 3.91
N ALA A 3 -13.83 -33.20 5.19
CA ALA A 3 -15.01 -33.84 5.80
C ALA A 3 -16.32 -33.18 5.34
N GLU A 4 -16.29 -31.92 4.89
CA GLU A 4 -17.46 -31.16 4.49
C GLU A 4 -17.60 -31.05 2.97
N LYS A 5 -16.50 -31.05 2.24
CA LYS A 5 -16.45 -30.96 0.79
C LYS A 5 -15.27 -31.72 0.23
N GLU A 6 -15.48 -32.43 -0.89
CA GLU A 6 -14.38 -33.00 -1.65
C GLU A 6 -13.54 -31.89 -2.25
N VAL A 7 -12.31 -31.71 -1.75
CA VAL A 7 -11.35 -30.71 -2.24
C VAL A 7 -10.18 -31.45 -2.89
N THR A 8 -9.87 -31.08 -4.11
CA THR A 8 -8.72 -31.55 -4.87
C THR A 8 -7.91 -30.36 -5.36
N TRP A 9 -6.70 -30.57 -5.88
CA TRP A 9 -5.88 -29.49 -6.47
C TRP A 9 -6.56 -28.72 -7.59
N SER A 10 -7.53 -29.31 -8.27
CA SER A 10 -8.29 -28.69 -9.35
C SER A 10 -9.70 -28.24 -8.96
N LYS A 11 -10.15 -28.59 -7.73
CA LYS A 11 -11.49 -28.28 -7.23
C LYS A 11 -11.40 -27.80 -5.79
N GLY A 12 -11.68 -26.52 -5.56
CA GLY A 12 -11.71 -25.92 -4.23
C GLY A 12 -11.50 -24.41 -4.28
N PRO A 13 -11.62 -23.72 -3.15
CA PRO A 13 -11.29 -22.30 -3.07
C PRO A 13 -9.81 -22.10 -3.39
N TRP A 14 -9.52 -21.33 -4.45
CA TRP A 14 -8.15 -21.19 -4.97
C TRP A 14 -7.17 -20.65 -3.90
N LEU A 15 -7.57 -19.64 -3.14
CA LEU A 15 -6.73 -19.06 -2.08
C LEU A 15 -6.33 -20.10 -1.02
N PHE A 16 -7.27 -20.97 -0.61
CA PHE A 16 -6.96 -22.05 0.33
C PHE A 16 -5.96 -23.04 -0.27
N LEU A 17 -6.15 -23.42 -1.54
CA LEU A 17 -5.26 -24.37 -2.21
C LEU A 17 -3.88 -23.79 -2.44
N GLU A 18 -3.79 -22.51 -2.79
CA GLU A 18 -2.54 -21.79 -2.97
C GLU A 18 -1.77 -21.69 -1.65
N CYS A 19 -2.37 -21.20 -0.59
CA CYS A 19 -1.75 -21.13 0.73
C CYS A 19 -1.32 -22.51 1.24
N TYR A 20 -2.13 -23.55 1.00
CA TYR A 20 -1.79 -24.91 1.37
C TYR A 20 -0.58 -25.43 0.58
N LEU A 21 -0.52 -25.16 -0.72
CA LEU A 21 0.62 -25.55 -1.57
C LEU A 21 1.91 -24.91 -1.08
N TYR A 22 1.92 -23.59 -0.85
CA TYR A 22 3.11 -22.89 -0.39
C TYR A 22 3.53 -23.35 1.01
N ARG A 23 2.57 -23.58 1.89
CA ARG A 23 2.86 -24.17 3.21
C ARG A 23 3.48 -25.56 3.11
N LEU A 24 2.99 -26.37 2.19
CA LEU A 24 3.53 -27.73 1.95
C LEU A 24 4.97 -27.65 1.43
N ILE A 25 5.26 -26.83 0.44
CA ILE A 25 6.60 -26.58 -0.11
C ILE A 25 7.56 -26.14 1.00
N HIS A 26 7.16 -25.14 1.77
CA HIS A 26 7.95 -24.64 2.91
C HIS A 26 8.23 -25.76 3.94
N THR A 27 7.26 -26.61 4.21
CA THR A 27 7.42 -27.73 5.14
C THR A 27 8.50 -28.71 4.66
N TYR A 28 8.55 -28.99 3.35
CA TYR A 28 9.61 -29.81 2.77
C TYR A 28 10.98 -29.16 2.91
N PHE A 29 11.10 -27.86 2.65
CA PHE A 29 12.37 -27.15 2.83
C PHE A 29 12.85 -27.19 4.28
N VAL A 30 11.97 -26.92 5.23
CA VAL A 30 12.30 -27.01 6.67
C VAL A 30 12.71 -28.44 7.09
N ALA A 31 12.07 -29.46 6.51
CA ALA A 31 12.39 -30.86 6.81
C ALA A 31 13.79 -31.28 6.37
N THR A 32 14.41 -30.57 5.41
CA THR A 32 15.82 -30.87 5.01
C THR A 32 16.81 -30.58 6.12
N LYS A 33 16.47 -29.66 7.06
CA LYS A 33 17.35 -29.13 8.11
C LYS A 33 18.61 -28.43 7.55
N ASP A 34 18.71 -28.25 6.26
CA ASP A 34 19.78 -27.49 5.62
C ASP A 34 19.53 -25.99 5.82
N PRO A 35 20.49 -25.21 6.37
CA PRO A 35 20.32 -23.78 6.64
C PRO A 35 19.95 -22.94 5.40
N PHE A 36 20.37 -23.35 4.22
CA PHE A 36 20.03 -22.71 2.97
C PHE A 36 18.53 -22.90 2.65
N TRP A 37 18.05 -24.14 2.63
CA TRP A 37 16.67 -24.45 2.29
C TRP A 37 15.67 -23.97 3.35
N VAL A 38 16.04 -24.01 4.63
CA VAL A 38 15.17 -23.49 5.72
C VAL A 38 14.84 -22.01 5.55
N LYS A 39 15.76 -21.22 4.96
CA LYS A 39 15.59 -19.78 4.71
C LYS A 39 15.18 -19.44 3.29
N PHE A 40 15.07 -20.44 2.41
CA PHE A 40 14.80 -20.22 1.00
C PHE A 40 13.39 -19.70 0.77
N ASP A 41 13.28 -18.53 0.11
CA ASP A 41 12.01 -17.97 -0.37
C ASP A 41 11.91 -18.22 -1.88
N VAL A 42 10.94 -19.05 -2.30
CA VAL A 42 10.70 -19.39 -3.71
C VAL A 42 10.34 -18.18 -4.56
N PHE A 43 9.91 -17.10 -3.94
CA PHE A 43 9.47 -15.86 -4.59
C PHE A 43 10.52 -14.74 -4.58
N GLU A 44 11.62 -14.90 -3.86
CA GLU A 44 12.62 -13.84 -3.67
C GLU A 44 13.11 -13.26 -4.99
N ALA A 45 13.46 -14.12 -5.94
CA ALA A 45 13.96 -13.69 -7.24
C ALA A 45 12.92 -12.85 -8.00
N LEU A 46 11.66 -13.30 -8.02
CA LEU A 46 10.56 -12.59 -8.68
C LEU A 46 10.26 -11.27 -7.97
N LYS A 47 10.15 -11.27 -6.65
CA LYS A 47 9.93 -10.07 -5.82
C LYS A 47 11.00 -9.02 -6.08
N THR A 48 12.27 -9.42 -6.07
CA THR A 48 13.42 -8.53 -6.30
C THR A 48 13.41 -7.99 -7.73
N GLN A 49 13.12 -8.81 -8.73
CA GLN A 49 13.05 -8.38 -10.12
C GLN A 49 11.92 -7.37 -10.34
N THR A 50 10.73 -7.66 -9.82
CA THR A 50 9.56 -6.78 -9.95
C THR A 50 9.82 -5.43 -9.29
N PHE A 51 10.42 -5.42 -8.08
CA PHE A 51 10.78 -4.17 -7.41
C PHE A 51 11.80 -3.35 -8.22
N LYS A 52 12.84 -4.00 -8.76
CA LYS A 52 13.83 -3.32 -9.63
C LYS A 52 13.18 -2.71 -10.88
N GLN A 53 12.18 -3.36 -11.47
CA GLN A 53 11.45 -2.82 -12.61
C GLN A 53 10.63 -1.56 -12.26
N SER A 54 10.32 -1.38 -10.98
CA SER A 54 9.57 -0.22 -10.46
C SER A 54 10.50 0.94 -10.03
N GLU A 55 11.81 0.89 -10.30
CA GLU A 55 12.80 1.87 -9.86
C GLU A 55 12.38 3.32 -10.18
N PHE A 56 11.88 3.55 -11.40
CA PHE A 56 11.41 4.87 -11.80
C PHE A 56 10.29 5.39 -10.86
N GLY A 57 9.28 4.57 -10.61
CA GLY A 57 8.17 4.93 -9.73
C GLY A 57 8.60 5.16 -8.29
N VAL A 58 9.53 4.34 -7.79
CA VAL A 58 10.12 4.49 -6.46
C VAL A 58 10.82 5.84 -6.33
N LEU A 59 11.68 6.18 -7.30
CA LEU A 59 12.45 7.44 -7.28
C LEU A 59 11.53 8.67 -7.41
N GLU A 60 10.53 8.61 -8.27
CA GLU A 60 9.55 9.72 -8.41
C GLU A 60 8.73 9.91 -7.14
N LEU A 61 8.28 8.83 -6.51
CA LEU A 61 7.54 8.92 -5.24
C LEU A 61 8.42 9.42 -4.09
N CYS A 62 9.70 9.03 -4.04
CA CYS A 62 10.65 9.58 -3.07
C CYS A 62 10.81 11.09 -3.22
N LYS A 63 11.08 11.58 -4.43
CA LYS A 63 11.22 13.02 -4.70
C LYS A 63 9.95 13.79 -4.35
N ARG A 64 8.80 13.25 -4.75
CA ARG A 64 7.51 13.84 -4.42
C ARG A 64 7.31 13.94 -2.92
N TYR A 65 7.59 12.88 -2.19
CA TYR A 65 7.48 12.87 -0.74
C TYR A 65 8.44 13.86 -0.09
N GLU A 66 9.70 13.92 -0.51
CA GLU A 66 10.70 14.86 -0.02
C GLU A 66 10.20 16.31 -0.14
N ASN A 67 9.71 16.71 -1.31
CA ASN A 67 9.17 18.04 -1.55
C ASN A 67 7.95 18.37 -0.68
N LEU A 68 7.08 17.39 -0.41
CA LEU A 68 5.87 17.59 0.39
C LEU A 68 6.17 17.57 1.88
N SER A 69 7.10 16.74 2.34
CA SER A 69 7.42 16.56 3.77
C SER A 69 7.89 17.87 4.42
N GLU A 70 8.64 18.70 3.70
CA GLU A 70 9.09 20.02 4.19
C GLU A 70 7.92 20.98 4.45
N GLN A 71 6.79 20.77 3.78
CA GLN A 71 5.62 21.64 3.81
C GLN A 71 4.49 21.14 4.73
N LEU A 72 4.57 19.88 5.18
CA LEU A 72 3.52 19.25 6.01
C LEU A 72 3.28 20.01 7.31
N GLY A 73 4.32 20.58 7.91
CA GLY A 73 4.22 21.33 9.18
C GLY A 73 3.40 22.62 9.08
N SER A 74 3.20 23.15 7.86
CA SER A 74 2.42 24.37 7.58
C SER A 74 1.08 24.08 6.87
N ALA A 75 0.78 22.81 6.58
CA ALA A 75 -0.42 22.40 5.90
C ALA A 75 -1.67 22.58 6.78
N ASP A 76 -2.71 23.19 6.22
CA ASP A 76 -4.03 23.26 6.86
C ASP A 76 -4.80 21.94 6.72
N ASP A 77 -5.91 21.80 7.44
CA ASP A 77 -6.73 20.58 7.43
C ASP A 77 -7.25 20.22 6.03
N GLU A 78 -7.51 21.21 5.17
CA GLU A 78 -7.96 20.97 3.79
C GLU A 78 -6.85 20.34 2.97
N VAL A 79 -5.63 20.86 3.06
CA VAL A 79 -4.45 20.27 2.40
C VAL A 79 -4.17 18.88 2.93
N LEU A 80 -4.20 18.67 4.24
CA LEU A 80 -3.98 17.36 4.84
C LEU A 80 -5.02 16.33 4.37
N GLN A 81 -6.29 16.73 4.20
CA GLN A 81 -7.32 15.85 3.66
C GLN A 81 -7.06 15.49 2.19
N LEU A 82 -6.62 16.44 1.39
CA LEU A 82 -6.29 16.20 -0.02
C LEU A 82 -5.08 15.25 -0.14
N LEU A 83 -4.03 15.48 0.66
CA LEU A 83 -2.85 14.62 0.71
C LEU A 83 -3.20 13.21 1.22
N PHE A 84 -4.04 13.12 2.24
CA PHE A 84 -4.54 11.85 2.73
C PHE A 84 -5.21 11.02 1.63
N SER A 85 -6.10 11.65 0.87
CA SER A 85 -6.76 10.99 -0.25
C SER A 85 -5.77 10.57 -1.32
N GLU A 86 -4.80 11.42 -1.63
CA GLU A 86 -3.79 11.17 -2.65
C GLU A 86 -2.85 10.01 -2.28
N PHE A 87 -2.32 9.98 -1.05
CA PHE A 87 -1.45 8.88 -0.63
C PHE A 87 -2.19 7.55 -0.51
N ILE A 88 -3.47 7.56 -0.15
CA ILE A 88 -4.29 6.34 -0.21
C ILE A 88 -4.54 5.91 -1.67
N ASP A 89 -4.78 6.84 -2.59
CA ASP A 89 -4.90 6.52 -4.01
C ASP A 89 -3.61 5.90 -4.56
N ILE A 90 -2.45 6.46 -4.22
CA ILE A 90 -1.15 5.92 -4.61
C ILE A 90 -0.97 4.50 -4.06
N SER A 91 -1.30 4.25 -2.81
CA SER A 91 -1.26 2.92 -2.19
C SER A 91 -2.24 1.96 -2.87
N LEU A 92 -3.48 2.38 -3.07
CA LEU A 92 -4.53 1.57 -3.71
C LEU A 92 -4.15 1.15 -5.15
N TRP A 93 -3.54 2.04 -5.92
CA TRP A 93 -3.12 1.78 -7.30
C TRP A 93 -1.70 1.23 -7.44
N GLY A 94 -0.98 1.06 -6.34
CA GLY A 94 0.38 0.52 -6.31
C GLY A 94 0.52 -0.85 -6.96
N ASN A 95 -0.50 -1.70 -6.85
CA ASN A 95 -0.54 -3.01 -7.51
C ASN A 95 -0.67 -2.91 -9.04
N ALA A 96 -1.42 -1.93 -9.52
CA ALA A 96 -1.65 -1.75 -10.96
C ALA A 96 -0.43 -1.19 -11.71
N THR A 97 0.64 -0.83 -11.02
CA THR A 97 1.85 -0.19 -11.59
C THR A 97 1.53 1.03 -12.46
N ASP A 98 0.40 1.69 -12.20
CA ASP A 98 0.04 2.92 -12.93
C ASP A 98 0.80 4.12 -12.34
N LEU A 99 1.98 4.37 -12.92
CA LEU A 99 2.87 5.47 -12.52
C LEU A 99 2.36 6.85 -12.99
N SER A 100 1.23 6.92 -13.69
CA SER A 100 0.68 8.20 -14.19
C SER A 100 0.29 9.15 -13.04
N LEU A 101 -0.01 8.59 -11.85
CA LEU A 101 -0.28 9.35 -10.63
C LEU A 101 0.96 10.10 -10.11
N LEU A 102 2.16 9.66 -10.48
CA LEU A 102 3.42 10.19 -9.98
C LEU A 102 4.04 11.23 -10.93
N ALA A 103 3.44 11.47 -12.09
CA ALA A 103 3.99 12.37 -13.09
C ALA A 103 3.99 13.83 -12.62
N GLY A 104 5.18 14.40 -12.50
CA GLY A 104 5.44 15.82 -12.25
C GLY A 104 5.85 16.18 -10.82
N ASN A 105 6.57 17.30 -10.70
CA ASN A 105 6.84 17.93 -9.41
C ASN A 105 5.55 18.58 -8.90
N VAL A 106 4.98 18.05 -7.83
CA VAL A 106 3.73 18.53 -7.25
C VAL A 106 4.03 19.32 -5.99
N THR A 107 3.57 20.57 -5.96
CA THR A 107 3.56 21.42 -4.76
C THR A 107 2.20 21.35 -4.07
N LEU A 108 2.08 21.91 -2.84
CA LEU A 108 0.77 22.04 -2.18
C LEU A 108 -0.20 22.90 -2.99
N GLU A 109 0.29 23.87 -3.76
CA GLU A 109 -0.53 24.69 -4.65
C GLU A 109 -1.07 23.86 -5.82
N ASP A 110 -0.25 22.96 -6.38
CA ASP A 110 -0.70 22.06 -7.44
C ASP A 110 -1.77 21.08 -6.96
N ILE A 111 -1.68 20.62 -5.72
CA ILE A 111 -2.67 19.74 -5.09
C ILE A 111 -4.04 20.46 -4.98
N LYS A 112 -4.05 21.75 -4.65
CA LYS A 112 -5.27 22.58 -4.62
C LYS A 112 -5.74 22.99 -6.00
N SER A 113 -4.93 22.79 -7.04
CA SER A 113 -5.26 23.24 -8.39
C SER A 113 -6.47 22.51 -8.99
N VAL A 114 -7.10 23.14 -9.99
CA VAL A 114 -8.19 22.52 -10.76
C VAL A 114 -7.75 21.25 -11.46
N GLN A 115 -6.53 21.22 -12.00
CA GLN A 115 -5.96 20.03 -12.66
C GLN A 115 -5.77 18.88 -11.68
N GLY A 116 -5.24 19.14 -10.47
CA GLY A 116 -5.14 18.15 -9.41
C GLY A 116 -6.51 17.58 -9.01
N ALA A 117 -7.54 18.44 -8.93
CA ALA A 117 -8.90 18.00 -8.64
C ALA A 117 -9.50 17.11 -9.74
N GLU A 118 -9.23 17.41 -11.01
CA GLU A 118 -9.70 16.60 -12.16
C GLU A 118 -9.06 15.20 -12.17
N VAL A 119 -7.77 15.12 -11.90
CA VAL A 119 -7.06 13.83 -11.82
C VAL A 119 -7.62 12.96 -10.69
N ARG A 120 -7.79 13.54 -9.49
CA ARG A 120 -8.42 12.82 -8.36
C ARG A 120 -9.82 12.32 -8.71
N LYS A 121 -10.68 13.18 -9.27
CA LYS A 121 -12.03 12.81 -9.66
C LYS A 121 -12.04 11.65 -10.66
N LYS A 122 -11.16 11.66 -11.66
CA LYS A 122 -11.04 10.58 -12.65
C LYS A 122 -10.63 9.25 -12.03
N ASN A 123 -9.81 9.27 -10.98
CA ASN A 123 -9.40 8.07 -10.26
C ASN A 123 -10.52 7.57 -9.34
N GLU A 124 -11.21 8.48 -8.65
CA GLU A 124 -12.36 8.14 -7.80
C GLU A 124 -13.47 7.41 -8.56
N GLU A 125 -13.72 7.77 -9.82
CA GLU A 125 -14.73 7.11 -10.67
C GLU A 125 -14.45 5.62 -10.89
N LYS A 126 -13.21 5.16 -10.70
CA LYS A 126 -12.80 3.75 -10.82
C LYS A 126 -12.90 2.99 -9.50
N ILE A 127 -13.14 3.66 -8.38
CA ILE A 127 -13.23 3.03 -7.07
C ILE A 127 -14.65 2.53 -6.87
N LEU A 128 -14.82 1.21 -6.71
CA LEU A 128 -16.15 0.59 -6.56
C LEU A 128 -16.87 1.00 -5.27
N VAL A 129 -16.12 1.13 -4.17
CA VAL A 129 -16.62 1.60 -2.87
C VAL A 129 -15.62 2.60 -2.31
N ASN A 130 -16.00 3.87 -2.27
CA ASN A 130 -15.14 4.94 -1.76
C ASN A 130 -15.61 5.41 -0.38
N ASP A 131 -14.95 4.96 0.68
CA ASP A 131 -15.19 5.38 2.05
C ASP A 131 -14.16 6.40 2.58
N LEU A 132 -13.29 6.94 1.73
CA LEU A 132 -12.26 7.92 2.12
C LEU A 132 -12.82 9.13 2.90
N PRO A 133 -13.94 9.77 2.47
CA PRO A 133 -14.50 10.88 3.24
C PRO A 133 -14.98 10.47 4.64
N LYS A 134 -15.48 9.24 4.80
CA LYS A 134 -15.89 8.71 6.11
C LYS A 134 -14.67 8.39 6.97
N THR A 135 -13.64 7.80 6.37
CA THR A 135 -12.38 7.48 7.04
C THR A 135 -11.69 8.75 7.56
N TRP A 136 -11.65 9.81 6.74
CA TRP A 136 -11.12 11.10 7.16
C TRP A 136 -11.89 11.66 8.37
N LYS A 137 -13.22 11.73 8.29
CA LYS A 137 -14.08 12.20 9.40
C LYS A 137 -13.87 11.38 10.66
N HIS A 138 -13.74 10.05 10.52
CA HIS A 138 -13.48 9.17 11.64
C HIS A 138 -12.13 9.48 12.28
N LEU A 139 -11.07 9.60 11.47
CA LEU A 139 -9.72 9.93 11.94
C LEU A 139 -9.69 11.26 12.69
N GLN A 140 -10.41 12.27 12.20
CA GLN A 140 -10.55 13.57 12.88
C GLN A 140 -11.38 13.49 14.17
N SER A 141 -12.34 12.58 14.25
CA SER A 141 -13.21 12.42 15.43
C SER A 141 -12.52 11.76 16.62
N ILE A 142 -11.44 11.02 16.38
CA ILE A 142 -10.70 10.32 17.45
C ILE A 142 -9.95 11.38 18.30
N LYS A 143 -10.39 11.52 19.56
CA LYS A 143 -9.79 12.46 20.53
C LYS A 143 -8.61 11.88 21.28
N SER A 144 -8.30 10.59 21.10
CA SER A 144 -7.16 9.94 21.76
C SER A 144 -5.84 10.54 21.28
N SER A 145 -4.90 10.71 22.19
CA SER A 145 -3.51 11.05 21.84
C SER A 145 -2.77 9.90 21.15
N SER A 146 -3.31 8.69 21.21
CA SER A 146 -2.75 7.49 20.57
C SER A 146 -3.70 6.99 19.50
N LYS A 147 -3.54 7.49 18.28
CA LYS A 147 -4.27 7.00 17.10
C LYS A 147 -3.44 5.91 16.42
N ARG A 148 -4.08 4.79 16.10
CA ARG A 148 -3.45 3.65 15.43
C ARG A 148 -4.17 3.33 14.12
N ILE A 149 -3.39 3.01 13.09
CA ILE A 149 -3.87 2.37 11.86
C ILE A 149 -3.15 1.04 11.70
N ASP A 150 -3.90 0.01 11.39
CA ASP A 150 -3.41 -1.32 11.05
C ASP A 150 -3.65 -1.54 9.54
N VAL A 151 -2.62 -1.93 8.80
CA VAL A 151 -2.70 -2.24 7.37
C VAL A 151 -2.31 -3.69 7.16
N VAL A 152 -3.16 -4.42 6.46
CA VAL A 152 -2.86 -5.78 6.03
C VAL A 152 -2.20 -5.70 4.67
N LEU A 153 -0.91 -6.01 4.61
CA LEU A 153 -0.14 -6.02 3.37
C LEU A 153 -0.44 -7.29 2.56
N ASP A 154 -0.54 -7.16 1.25
CA ASP A 154 -0.77 -8.29 0.34
C ASP A 154 0.48 -8.58 -0.49
N ASN A 155 0.89 -7.67 -1.38
CA ASN A 155 1.99 -7.92 -2.31
C ASN A 155 3.28 -7.18 -1.92
N SER A 156 4.40 -7.73 -2.39
CA SER A 156 5.71 -7.09 -2.32
C SER A 156 5.90 -6.09 -3.49
N GLY A 157 7.08 -5.52 -3.60
CA GLY A 157 7.44 -4.66 -4.73
C GLY A 157 6.93 -3.23 -4.56
N PHE A 158 6.44 -2.65 -5.65
CA PHE A 158 6.01 -1.25 -5.66
C PHE A 158 4.77 -1.01 -4.76
N GLU A 159 3.85 -1.97 -4.70
CA GLU A 159 2.70 -1.91 -3.80
C GLU A 159 3.13 -1.74 -2.34
N LEU A 160 3.98 -2.63 -1.83
CA LEU A 160 4.51 -2.52 -0.48
C LEU A 160 5.22 -1.17 -0.26
N PHE A 161 5.97 -0.69 -1.26
CA PHE A 161 6.65 0.59 -1.15
C PHE A 161 5.66 1.76 -1.01
N THR A 162 4.58 1.76 -1.78
CA THR A 162 3.53 2.79 -1.69
C THR A 162 2.81 2.75 -0.34
N ASP A 163 2.56 1.58 0.21
CA ASP A 163 1.97 1.41 1.55
C ASP A 163 2.89 1.96 2.65
N LEU A 164 4.20 1.72 2.54
CA LEU A 164 5.18 2.28 3.48
C LEU A 164 5.27 3.81 3.39
N VAL A 165 5.16 4.38 2.18
CA VAL A 165 5.13 5.84 2.00
C VAL A 165 3.84 6.44 2.55
N LEU A 166 2.70 5.77 2.40
CA LEU A 166 1.45 6.15 3.08
C LEU A 166 1.62 6.15 4.60
N ALA A 167 2.24 5.12 5.16
CA ALA A 167 2.52 5.05 6.60
C ALA A 167 3.38 6.22 7.07
N LEU A 168 4.44 6.53 6.32
CA LEU A 168 5.35 7.64 6.60
C LEU A 168 4.59 8.98 6.59
N PHE A 169 3.77 9.22 5.55
CA PHE A 169 2.93 10.42 5.47
C PHE A 169 2.01 10.55 6.69
N LEU A 170 1.30 9.49 7.06
CA LEU A 170 0.35 9.52 8.17
C LEU A 170 1.03 9.84 9.51
N LEU A 171 2.27 9.38 9.72
CA LEU A 171 3.06 9.64 10.90
C LEU A 171 3.63 11.08 10.89
N ASP A 172 4.22 11.51 9.78
CA ASP A 172 4.84 12.85 9.64
C ASP A 172 3.80 13.97 9.71
N ALA A 173 2.62 13.75 9.09
CA ALA A 173 1.50 14.67 9.20
C ALA A 173 0.81 14.64 10.59
N LYS A 174 1.28 13.79 11.51
CA LYS A 174 0.72 13.60 12.87
C LYS A 174 -0.76 13.24 12.87
N LEU A 175 -1.22 12.63 11.80
CA LEU A 175 -2.59 12.11 11.69
C LEU A 175 -2.78 10.87 12.56
N ILE A 176 -1.70 10.12 12.79
CA ILE A 176 -1.64 8.95 13.67
C ILE A 176 -0.39 8.98 14.52
N SER A 177 -0.36 8.14 15.56
CA SER A 177 0.80 7.96 16.44
C SER A 177 1.48 6.60 16.24
N ASN A 178 0.74 5.62 15.76
CA ASN A 178 1.22 4.26 15.56
C ASN A 178 0.67 3.69 14.25
N PHE A 179 1.55 3.03 13.52
CA PHE A 179 1.24 2.28 12.31
C PHE A 179 1.67 0.84 12.53
N HIS A 180 0.77 -0.10 12.27
CA HIS A 180 1.03 -1.54 12.40
C HIS A 180 0.85 -2.22 11.05
N ILE A 181 1.71 -3.17 10.76
CA ILE A 181 1.72 -4.02 9.58
C ILE A 181 1.49 -5.46 10.02
#